data_d235d6b81d30e526c192df78a59447b0
#
_entry.id   d235d6b81d30e526c192df78a59447b0
#
_cell.length_a   1.000
_cell.length_b   1.000
_cell.length_c   1.000
_cell.angle_alpha   90.00
_cell.angle_beta   90.00
_cell.angle_gamma   90.00
#
_symmetry.space_group_name_H-M   'P 1'
#
loop_
_entity.id
_entity.type
_entity.pdbx_description
1 polymer ?
#
loop_
_entity_poly.entity_id
_entity_poly.type
_entity_poly.pdbx_seq_one_letter_code
_entity_poly.pdbx_strand_id
1 'polypeptide(L)'
;MLKIHVRRTQRLIRLLWHVMVGAGVSYLLLLPLNAMGRDSQRPRQRVIVRWWMAKTCRILNLRIRQQGVMNTGPTLFVANHISWLDIPCLTSALDAVCVSKQEVR
;
A
#
# COMPACT_ATOMS: atom_id res chain seq x y z
N MET A 1 18.39 -17.65 20.05
CA MET A 1 17.96 -16.24 20.31
C MET A 1 18.62 -15.24 19.38
N LEU A 2 19.91 -15.29 19.16
CA LEU A 2 20.62 -14.32 18.30
C LEU A 2 20.06 -14.22 16.85
N LYS A 3 19.77 -15.35 16.23
CA LYS A 3 19.22 -15.40 14.84
C LYS A 3 17.85 -14.71 14.68
N ILE A 4 17.03 -14.71 15.73
CA ILE A 4 15.69 -14.09 15.70
C ILE A 4 15.83 -12.56 15.77
N HIS A 5 16.71 -12.05 16.59
CA HIS A 5 16.98 -10.62 16.71
C HIS A 5 17.58 -10.07 15.42
N VAL A 6 18.54 -10.75 14.83
CA VAL A 6 19.15 -10.36 13.55
C VAL A 6 18.10 -10.26 12.43
N ARG A 7 17.20 -11.26 12.33
CA ARG A 7 16.12 -11.23 11.32
C ARG A 7 15.13 -10.09 11.55
N ARG A 8 14.80 -9.77 12.81
CA ARG A 8 13.92 -8.64 13.15
C ARG A 8 14.58 -7.31 12.76
N THR A 9 15.83 -7.13 13.14
CA THR A 9 16.59 -5.92 12.80
C THR A 9 16.72 -5.72 11.30
N GLN A 10 17.02 -6.77 10.54
CA GLN A 10 17.10 -6.70 9.08
C GLN A 10 15.75 -6.32 8.45
N ARG A 11 14.64 -6.81 8.97
CA ARG A 11 13.29 -6.43 8.49
C ARG A 11 12.99 -4.97 8.78
N LEU A 12 13.30 -4.50 9.97
CA LEU A 12 13.12 -3.09 10.34
C LEU A 12 13.95 -2.17 9.45
N ILE A 13 15.22 -2.50 9.24
CA ILE A 13 16.10 -1.71 8.36
C ILE A 13 15.55 -1.69 6.94
N ARG A 14 15.11 -2.83 6.39
CA ARG A 14 14.50 -2.90 5.07
C ARG A 14 13.20 -2.10 4.97
N LEU A 15 12.38 -2.14 6.02
CA LEU A 15 11.14 -1.38 6.08
C LEU A 15 11.41 0.12 6.14
N LEU A 16 12.32 0.56 7.00
CA LEU A 16 12.71 1.96 7.10
C LEU A 16 13.28 2.48 5.79
N TRP A 17 14.18 1.72 5.16
CA TRP A 17 14.71 2.04 3.85
C TRP A 17 13.62 2.16 2.79
N HIS A 18 12.68 1.20 2.78
CA HIS A 18 11.56 1.19 1.85
C HIS A 18 10.67 2.43 2.05
N VAL A 19 10.34 2.78 3.28
CA VAL A 19 9.55 3.98 3.59
C VAL A 19 10.28 5.25 3.20
N MET A 20 11.58 5.36 3.51
CA MET A 20 12.40 6.51 3.13
C MET A 20 12.45 6.72 1.61
N VAL A 21 12.68 5.64 0.85
CA VAL A 21 12.66 5.68 -0.62
C VAL A 21 11.28 6.09 -1.13
N GLY A 22 10.20 5.54 -0.57
CA GLY A 22 8.84 5.90 -0.96
C GLY A 22 8.48 7.35 -0.67
N ALA A 23 8.86 7.84 0.50
CA ALA A 23 8.67 9.23 0.85
C ALA A 23 9.46 10.16 -0.08
N GLY A 24 10.71 9.84 -0.38
CA GLY A 24 11.56 10.60 -1.31
C GLY A 24 10.98 10.63 -2.73
N VAL A 25 10.59 9.48 -3.25
CA VAL A 25 9.96 9.38 -4.58
C VAL A 25 8.64 10.13 -4.62
N SER A 26 7.80 9.98 -3.59
CA SER A 26 6.54 10.71 -3.50
C SER A 26 6.75 12.22 -3.44
N TYR A 27 7.72 12.67 -2.67
CA TYR A 27 8.08 14.08 -2.58
C TYR A 27 8.53 14.64 -3.93
N LEU A 28 9.43 13.94 -4.64
CA LEU A 28 9.94 14.34 -5.95
C LEU A 28 8.84 14.33 -7.02
N LEU A 29 7.90 13.37 -6.97
CA LEU A 29 6.79 13.28 -7.92
C LEU A 29 5.66 14.26 -7.62
N LEU A 30 5.46 14.63 -6.36
CA LEU A 30 4.40 15.57 -5.95
C LEU A 30 4.78 17.03 -6.19
N LEU A 31 6.06 17.38 -6.18
CA LEU A 31 6.52 18.74 -6.44
C LEU A 31 6.05 19.32 -7.79
N PRO A 32 6.18 18.59 -8.93
CA PRO A 32 5.66 19.08 -10.21
C PRO A 32 4.16 18.84 -10.41
N LEU A 33 3.55 17.89 -9.71
CA LEU A 33 2.16 17.45 -9.94
C LEU A 33 1.12 18.31 -9.20
N ASN A 34 1.51 19.03 -8.16
CA ASN A 34 0.64 20.02 -7.51
C ASN A 34 0.30 21.21 -8.43
N ALA A 35 1.09 21.43 -9.48
CA ALA A 35 0.83 22.44 -10.49
C ALA A 35 -0.14 21.96 -11.61
N MET A 36 -0.45 20.68 -11.69
CA MET A 36 -1.17 20.07 -12.83
C MET A 36 -2.43 19.30 -12.45
N GLY A 37 -3.19 19.81 -11.48
CA GLY A 37 -4.54 19.32 -11.18
C GLY A 37 -4.58 17.92 -10.52
N ARG A 38 -5.44 17.83 -9.56
CA ARG A 38 -5.73 16.66 -8.69
C ARG A 38 -6.42 15.50 -9.44
N ASP A 39 -5.89 15.05 -10.55
CA ASP A 39 -6.40 13.83 -11.15
C ASP A 39 -5.63 12.63 -10.58
N SER A 40 -5.95 12.29 -9.31
CA SER A 40 -5.37 11.16 -8.55
C SER A 40 -5.76 9.78 -9.11
N GLN A 41 -6.34 9.74 -10.29
CA GLN A 41 -6.88 8.54 -10.92
C GLN A 41 -6.05 8.02 -12.10
N ARG A 42 -4.80 8.45 -12.24
CA ARG A 42 -3.96 7.98 -13.35
C ARG A 42 -3.65 6.50 -13.20
N PRO A 43 -3.91 5.65 -14.21
CA PRO A 43 -3.73 4.20 -14.13
C PRO A 43 -2.29 3.81 -13.75
N ARG A 44 -1.30 4.59 -14.15
CA ARG A 44 0.11 4.38 -13.80
C ARG A 44 0.37 4.50 -12.30
N GLN A 45 -0.27 5.46 -11.63
CA GLN A 45 -0.10 5.66 -10.19
C GLN A 45 -0.66 4.46 -9.41
N ARG A 46 -1.79 3.90 -9.82
CA ARG A 46 -2.38 2.71 -9.18
C ARG A 46 -1.44 1.51 -9.26
N VAL A 47 -0.82 1.28 -10.42
CA VAL A 47 0.15 0.19 -10.60
C VAL A 47 1.36 0.36 -9.68
N ILE A 48 1.91 1.58 -9.57
CA ILE A 48 3.03 1.89 -8.69
C ILE A 48 2.65 1.68 -7.22
N VAL A 49 1.48 2.18 -6.80
CA VAL A 49 1.00 2.02 -5.42
C VAL A 49 0.78 0.53 -5.09
N ARG A 50 0.15 -0.23 -5.97
CA ARG A 50 -0.04 -1.68 -5.77
C ARG A 50 1.28 -2.42 -5.63
N TRP A 51 2.23 -2.15 -6.53
CA TRP A 51 3.55 -2.75 -6.46
C TRP A 51 4.28 -2.39 -5.16
N TRP A 52 4.19 -1.13 -4.75
CA TRP A 52 4.76 -0.63 -3.50
C TRP A 52 4.17 -1.34 -2.28
N MET A 53 2.85 -1.43 -2.22
CA MET A 53 2.13 -2.11 -1.14
C MET A 53 2.43 -3.62 -1.11
N ALA A 54 2.52 -4.27 -2.27
CA ALA A 54 2.92 -5.67 -2.37
C ALA A 54 4.36 -5.89 -1.85
N LYS A 55 5.27 -4.97 -2.14
CA LYS A 55 6.64 -5.01 -1.60
C LYS A 55 6.66 -4.82 -0.09
N THR A 56 5.85 -3.92 0.44
CA THR A 56 5.66 -3.73 1.89
C THR A 56 5.21 -5.04 2.56
N CYS A 57 4.21 -5.70 2.00
CA CYS A 57 3.74 -6.99 2.50
C CYS A 57 4.86 -8.05 2.52
N ARG A 58 5.69 -8.11 1.49
CA ARG A 58 6.83 -9.04 1.43
C ARG A 58 7.89 -8.74 2.49
N ILE A 59 8.22 -7.47 2.72
CA ILE A 59 9.19 -7.06 3.75
C ILE A 59 8.68 -7.46 5.14
N LEU A 60 7.38 -7.28 5.38
CA LEU A 60 6.73 -7.67 6.63
C LEU A 60 6.49 -9.18 6.74
N ASN A 61 6.78 -9.94 5.68
CA ASN A 61 6.52 -11.39 5.59
C ASN A 61 5.03 -11.75 5.76
N LEU A 62 4.15 -10.89 5.24
CA LEU A 62 2.72 -11.15 5.22
C LEU A 62 2.39 -12.07 4.04
N ARG A 63 1.61 -13.10 4.30
CA ARG A 63 1.11 -14.03 3.29
C ARG A 63 -0.38 -13.78 3.07
N ILE A 64 -0.71 -13.26 1.90
CA ILE A 64 -2.09 -13.02 1.51
C ILE A 64 -2.62 -14.30 0.85
N ARG A 65 -3.73 -14.81 1.36
CA ARG A 65 -4.47 -15.92 0.77
C ARG A 65 -5.78 -15.39 0.22
N GLN A 66 -5.99 -15.57 -1.06
CA GLN A 66 -7.24 -15.21 -1.72
C GLN A 66 -8.05 -16.47 -1.98
N GLN A 67 -9.32 -16.42 -1.60
CA GLN A 67 -10.31 -17.47 -1.89
C GLN A 67 -11.50 -16.84 -2.59
N GLY A 68 -12.01 -17.49 -3.62
CA GLY A 68 -13.13 -17.01 -4.43
C GLY A 68 -12.69 -16.30 -5.71
N VAL A 69 -13.68 -15.90 -6.48
CA VAL A 69 -13.50 -15.24 -7.77
C VAL A 69 -13.68 -13.74 -7.58
N MET A 70 -12.72 -12.98 -8.10
CA MET A 70 -12.79 -11.53 -8.04
C MET A 70 -13.73 -11.00 -9.13
N ASN A 71 -14.63 -10.11 -8.74
CA ASN A 71 -15.49 -9.43 -9.71
C ASN A 71 -14.67 -8.42 -10.52
N THR A 72 -14.84 -8.41 -11.83
CA THR A 72 -14.12 -7.51 -12.76
C THR A 72 -14.89 -6.24 -13.08
N GLY A 73 -16.17 -6.14 -12.69
CA GLY A 73 -17.03 -4.97 -12.88
C GLY A 73 -16.90 -3.94 -11.75
N PRO A 74 -17.65 -2.83 -11.85
CA PRO A 74 -17.75 -1.85 -10.77
C PRO A 74 -18.24 -2.53 -9.48
N THR A 75 -17.42 -2.52 -8.44
CA THR A 75 -17.67 -3.28 -7.22
C THR A 75 -17.29 -2.46 -5.99
N LEU A 76 -18.16 -2.48 -5.00
CA LEU A 76 -17.87 -1.95 -3.68
C LEU A 76 -17.38 -3.10 -2.79
N PHE A 77 -16.14 -3.00 -2.33
CA PHE A 77 -15.56 -3.95 -1.39
C PHE A 77 -15.77 -3.44 0.04
N VAL A 78 -16.31 -4.30 0.88
CA VAL A 78 -16.46 -4.06 2.31
C VAL A 78 -15.61 -5.06 3.06
N ALA A 79 -14.77 -4.60 3.95
CA ALA A 79 -13.85 -5.44 4.71
C ALA A 79 -13.83 -5.03 6.18
N ASN A 80 -13.59 -6.01 7.06
CA ASN A 80 -13.28 -5.71 8.45
C ASN A 80 -11.90 -5.05 8.52
N HIS A 81 -11.83 -3.88 9.13
CA HIS A 81 -10.59 -3.15 9.33
C HIS A 81 -10.15 -3.26 10.78
N ILE A 82 -9.15 -4.08 11.03
CA ILE A 82 -8.64 -4.39 12.39
C ILE A 82 -7.30 -3.71 12.63
N SER A 83 -6.48 -3.58 11.59
CA SER A 83 -5.10 -3.13 11.71
C SER A 83 -4.68 -2.29 10.50
N TRP A 84 -3.70 -1.41 10.69
CA TRP A 84 -3.10 -0.65 9.58
C TRP A 84 -2.47 -1.57 8.50
N LEU A 85 -2.17 -2.83 8.85
CA LEU A 85 -1.67 -3.84 7.91
C LEU A 85 -2.71 -4.24 6.85
N ASP A 86 -3.99 -4.02 7.12
CA ASP A 86 -5.06 -4.32 6.16
C ASP A 86 -4.94 -3.44 4.91
N ILE A 87 -4.47 -2.19 5.07
CA ILE A 87 -4.32 -1.25 3.97
C ILE A 87 -3.34 -1.78 2.91
N PRO A 88 -2.07 -2.13 3.24
CA PRO A 88 -1.15 -2.69 2.25
C PRO A 88 -1.63 -4.04 1.71
N CYS A 89 -2.26 -4.89 2.52
CA CYS A 89 -2.78 -6.17 2.07
C CYS A 89 -3.90 -6.00 1.03
N LEU A 90 -4.90 -5.21 1.34
CA LEU A 90 -6.04 -4.97 0.45
C LEU A 90 -5.61 -4.21 -0.81
N THR A 91 -4.82 -3.15 -0.67
CA THR A 91 -4.36 -2.36 -1.82
C THR A 91 -3.46 -3.16 -2.75
N SER A 92 -2.67 -4.11 -2.24
CA SER A 92 -1.85 -4.98 -3.07
C SER A 92 -2.65 -6.05 -3.81
N ALA A 93 -3.72 -6.55 -3.19
CA ALA A 93 -4.56 -7.62 -3.73
C ALA A 93 -5.66 -7.10 -4.65
N LEU A 94 -6.23 -5.94 -4.34
CA LEU A 94 -7.38 -5.36 -5.04
C LEU A 94 -6.97 -4.11 -5.81
N ASP A 95 -7.51 -3.96 -7.02
CA ASP A 95 -7.46 -2.68 -7.76
C ASP A 95 -8.62 -1.79 -7.28
N ALA A 96 -8.54 -1.37 -6.02
CA ALA A 96 -9.57 -0.60 -5.37
C ALA A 96 -9.00 0.67 -4.73
N VAL A 97 -9.83 1.69 -4.64
CA VAL A 97 -9.52 2.93 -3.93
C VAL A 97 -10.13 2.84 -2.54
N CYS A 98 -9.30 2.99 -1.51
CA CYS A 98 -9.78 3.05 -0.14
C CYS A 98 -10.54 4.36 0.09
N VAL A 99 -11.76 4.24 0.58
CA VAL A 99 -12.58 5.39 0.99
C VAL A 99 -12.42 5.55 2.50
N SER A 100 -11.88 6.68 2.93
CA SER A 100 -11.86 7.07 4.34
C SER A 100 -13.04 7.97 4.64
N LYS A 101 -13.62 7.83 5.83
CA LYS A 101 -14.64 8.75 6.32
C LYS A 101 -14.00 10.13 6.49
N GLN A 102 -14.28 11.05 5.58
CA GLN A 102 -14.12 12.47 5.88
C GLN A 102 -15.28 12.86 6.79
N GLU A 103 -14.99 13.39 7.96
CA GLU A 103 -16.02 14.01 8.76
C GLU A 103 -16.63 15.14 7.94
N VAL A 104 -17.88 14.93 7.56
CA VAL A 104 -18.72 16.00 7.00
C VAL A 104 -18.99 16.93 8.17
N ARG A 105 -18.35 18.09 8.16
CA ARG A 105 -18.72 19.21 9.03
C ARG A 105 -19.98 19.85 8.52
#